data_33a1186147d821032bcfae269be254bc
#
_entry.id   33a1186147d821032bcfae269be254bc
#
_cell.length_a   1.000
_cell.length_b   1.000
_cell.length_c   1.000
_cell.angle_alpha   90.00
_cell.angle_beta   90.00
_cell.angle_gamma   90.00
#
_symmetry.space_group_name_H-M   'P 1'
#
loop_
_entity.id
_entity.type
_entity.pdbx_description
1 polymer ?
#
loop_
_entity_poly.entity_id
_entity_poly.type
_entity_poly.pdbx_seq_one_letter_code
_entity_poly.pdbx_strand_id
1 'polypeptide(L)'
;MSFFSFKSKSKLGIDIGTASIKIIELSKEGGRFKLENYGLFELESVDEAINVSGQSARNKIIQLSNPDLAWGIKEIIKRGKMKSREAVASIPSFSTFATVITMPYLSEKDMAKTIPYEARKYIPLPLDEVVLDWSIINVSANAGVPQGAVGQQSAAPHPPTVDVFLVAV
;
A
#
# COMPACT_ATOMS: atom_id res chain seq x y z
N MET A 1 23.84 -35.83 19.67
CA MET A 1 23.96 -34.77 18.62
C MET A 1 22.64 -34.04 18.58
N SER A 2 22.62 -32.79 19.11
CA SER A 2 21.40 -31.96 19.17
C SER A 2 21.27 -31.23 17.83
N PHE A 3 20.31 -31.65 17.00
CA PHE A 3 19.92 -30.91 15.84
C PHE A 3 19.09 -29.71 16.31
N PHE A 4 19.73 -28.58 16.56
CA PHE A 4 19.04 -27.30 16.59
C PHE A 4 18.59 -26.97 15.17
N SER A 5 17.39 -27.43 14.80
CA SER A 5 16.69 -26.90 13.64
C SER A 5 16.36 -25.44 13.94
N PHE A 6 17.09 -24.50 13.34
CA PHE A 6 16.68 -23.11 13.27
C PHE A 6 15.42 -23.06 12.41
N LYS A 7 14.27 -23.23 13.04
CA LYS A 7 12.98 -23.05 12.38
C LYS A 7 12.93 -21.60 11.91
N SER A 8 12.97 -21.41 10.60
CA SER A 8 12.80 -20.08 10.00
C SER A 8 11.54 -19.44 10.57
N LYS A 9 11.64 -18.20 11.05
CA LYS A 9 10.48 -17.47 11.57
C LYS A 9 9.46 -17.33 10.47
N SER A 10 8.24 -17.80 10.71
CA SER A 10 7.13 -17.58 9.80
C SER A 10 6.71 -16.10 9.79
N LYS A 11 6.08 -15.66 8.69
CA LYS A 11 5.48 -14.32 8.55
C LYS A 11 4.05 -14.45 8.07
N LEU A 12 3.22 -13.51 8.46
CA LEU A 12 1.86 -13.40 7.97
C LEU A 12 1.82 -12.50 6.73
N GLY A 13 1.07 -12.93 5.72
CA GLY A 13 0.61 -12.08 4.63
C GLY A 13 -0.88 -11.81 4.84
N ILE A 14 -1.29 -10.55 4.90
CA ILE A 14 -2.67 -10.14 5.13
C ILE A 14 -3.15 -9.37 3.91
N ASP A 15 -4.22 -9.85 3.29
CA ASP A 15 -4.91 -9.16 2.21
C ASP A 15 -6.27 -8.68 2.70
N ILE A 16 -6.44 -7.35 2.72
CA ILE A 16 -7.69 -6.70 3.13
C ILE A 16 -8.41 -6.28 1.85
N GLY A 17 -9.37 -7.08 1.44
CA GLY A 17 -10.21 -6.81 0.28
C GLY A 17 -11.52 -6.13 0.65
N THR A 18 -12.32 -5.79 -0.36
CA THR A 18 -13.66 -5.19 -0.20
C THR A 18 -14.71 -6.17 0.31
N ALA A 19 -14.53 -7.46 0.05
CA ALA A 19 -15.49 -8.52 0.39
C ALA A 19 -14.91 -9.60 1.32
N SER A 20 -13.61 -9.56 1.59
CA SER A 20 -12.99 -10.60 2.42
C SER A 20 -11.63 -10.14 2.97
N ILE A 21 -11.26 -10.71 4.11
CA ILE A 21 -9.91 -10.65 4.65
C ILE A 21 -9.28 -12.03 4.47
N LYS A 22 -8.08 -12.08 3.90
CA LYS A 22 -7.33 -13.32 3.70
C LYS A 22 -6.02 -13.22 4.45
N ILE A 23 -5.66 -14.27 5.17
CA ILE A 23 -4.38 -14.34 5.89
C ILE A 23 -3.71 -15.66 5.56
N ILE A 24 -2.42 -15.58 5.25
CA ILE A 24 -1.56 -16.76 5.10
C ILE A 24 -0.40 -16.67 6.07
N GLU A 25 0.09 -17.80 6.55
CA GLU A 25 1.33 -17.90 7.31
C GLU A 25 2.35 -18.68 6.49
N LEU A 26 3.46 -18.04 6.15
CA LEU A 26 4.53 -18.62 5.36
C LEU A 26 5.81 -18.73 6.18
N SER A 27 6.49 -19.86 6.08
CA SER A 27 7.88 -20.03 6.51
C SER A 27 8.81 -20.15 5.30
N LYS A 28 10.11 -20.00 5.53
CA LYS A 28 11.12 -20.20 4.49
C LYS A 28 12.08 -21.29 4.95
N GLU A 29 12.10 -22.42 4.23
CA GLU A 29 12.97 -23.57 4.50
C GLU A 29 13.78 -23.90 3.24
N GLY A 30 15.11 -23.94 3.35
CA GLY A 30 15.97 -24.30 2.22
C GLY A 30 15.80 -23.40 0.98
N GLY A 31 15.46 -22.12 1.17
CA GLY A 31 15.24 -21.18 0.06
C GLY A 31 13.83 -21.22 -0.54
N ARG A 32 12.97 -22.16 -0.12
CA ARG A 32 11.59 -22.31 -0.60
C ARG A 32 10.59 -21.82 0.44
N PHE A 33 9.49 -21.24 -0.04
CA PHE A 33 8.36 -20.88 0.83
C PHE A 33 7.48 -22.10 1.08
N LYS A 34 7.04 -22.23 2.32
CA LYS A 34 6.12 -23.27 2.77
C LYS A 34 4.91 -22.60 3.43
N LEU A 35 3.70 -23.00 3.00
CA LEU A 35 2.47 -22.57 3.63
C LEU A 35 2.30 -23.34 4.95
N GLU A 36 2.25 -22.62 6.06
CA GLU A 36 2.03 -23.19 7.38
C GLU A 36 0.55 -23.15 7.77
N ASN A 37 -0.12 -22.01 7.51
CA ASN A 37 -1.54 -21.81 7.81
C ASN A 37 -2.17 -20.83 6.82
N TYR A 38 -3.48 -20.87 6.73
CA TYR A 38 -4.27 -19.86 6.01
C TYR A 38 -5.64 -19.67 6.67
N GLY A 39 -6.26 -18.54 6.42
CA GLY A 39 -7.62 -18.24 6.85
C GLY A 39 -8.27 -17.21 5.96
N LEU A 40 -9.57 -17.33 5.83
CA LEU A 40 -10.45 -16.45 5.07
C LEU A 40 -11.58 -16.00 5.99
N PHE A 41 -11.88 -14.72 5.99
CA PHE A 41 -13.05 -14.13 6.58
C PHE A 41 -13.82 -13.43 5.48
N GLU A 42 -14.97 -13.96 5.11
CA GLU A 42 -15.87 -13.36 4.13
C GLU A 42 -16.76 -12.35 4.84
N LEU A 43 -16.90 -11.21 4.21
CA LEU A 43 -17.87 -10.20 4.59
C LEU A 43 -19.15 -10.56 3.85
N GLU A 44 -20.09 -11.17 4.57
CA GLU A 44 -21.42 -11.39 3.99
C GLU A 44 -21.99 -10.01 3.62
N SER A 45 -22.21 -9.81 2.32
CA SER A 45 -23.11 -8.76 1.88
C SER A 45 -24.44 -9.06 2.54
N VAL A 46 -24.90 -8.19 3.44
CA VAL A 46 -26.28 -8.29 3.91
C VAL A 46 -27.16 -7.98 2.69
N ASP A 47 -27.43 -9.02 1.93
CA ASP A 47 -28.55 -9.05 0.97
C ASP A 47 -29.86 -9.05 1.75
N GLU A 48 -30.01 -8.13 2.68
CA GLU A 48 -31.25 -7.89 3.39
C GLU A 48 -31.60 -6.42 3.40
N ALA A 49 -32.31 -6.07 2.42
CA ALA A 49 -33.57 -5.36 2.51
C ALA A 49 -34.07 -5.27 1.07
N ILE A 50 -34.82 -6.23 0.64
CA ILE A 50 -35.88 -5.95 -0.30
C ILE A 50 -36.78 -4.95 0.44
N ASN A 51 -36.38 -3.68 0.39
CA ASN A 51 -37.25 -2.60 0.80
C ASN A 51 -38.43 -2.65 -0.14
N VAL A 52 -39.63 -2.67 0.43
CA VAL A 52 -40.97 -2.69 -0.17
C VAL A 52 -41.21 -1.62 -1.24
N SER A 53 -40.23 -0.84 -1.60
CA SER A 53 -40.22 0.23 -2.60
C SER A 53 -39.51 -0.09 -3.92
N GLY A 54 -39.08 -1.35 -4.18
CA GLY A 54 -38.66 -1.77 -5.52
C GLY A 54 -37.39 -1.09 -6.07
N GLN A 55 -36.62 -0.37 -5.28
CA GLN A 55 -35.32 0.16 -5.69
C GLN A 55 -34.23 -0.81 -5.29
N SER A 56 -33.63 -1.46 -6.28
CA SER A 56 -32.43 -2.25 -6.12
C SER A 56 -31.39 -1.47 -5.32
N ALA A 57 -31.07 -1.94 -4.13
CA ALA A 57 -29.91 -1.46 -3.38
C ALA A 57 -28.67 -1.89 -4.18
N ARG A 58 -28.22 -1.03 -5.08
CA ARG A 58 -26.98 -1.21 -5.84
C ARG A 58 -25.86 -1.30 -4.82
N ASN A 59 -25.22 -2.45 -4.75
CA ASN A 59 -23.89 -2.72 -4.18
C ASN A 59 -23.39 -1.65 -3.20
N LYS A 60 -23.92 -1.64 -1.98
CA LYS A 60 -23.31 -0.89 -0.90
C LYS A 60 -22.02 -1.65 -0.56
N ILE A 61 -20.89 -1.14 -1.00
CA ILE A 61 -19.59 -1.64 -0.54
C ILE A 61 -19.64 -1.52 0.98
N ILE A 62 -19.70 -2.66 1.66
CA ILE A 62 -19.69 -2.69 3.12
C ILE A 62 -18.25 -2.38 3.52
N GLN A 63 -18.01 -1.11 3.81
CA GLN A 63 -16.74 -0.70 4.39
C GLN A 63 -16.78 -1.07 5.87
N LEU A 64 -16.01 -2.10 6.24
CA LEU A 64 -15.86 -2.46 7.65
C LEU A 64 -15.26 -1.30 8.43
N SER A 65 -15.80 -1.08 9.62
CA SER A 65 -15.15 -0.18 10.57
C SER A 65 -13.79 -0.73 11.00
N ASN A 66 -12.88 0.14 11.41
CA ASN A 66 -11.57 -0.28 11.91
C ASN A 66 -11.67 -1.31 13.07
N PRO A 67 -12.62 -1.20 14.02
CA PRO A 67 -12.85 -2.23 15.03
C PRO A 67 -13.23 -3.59 14.45
N ASP A 68 -14.10 -3.62 13.43
CA ASP A 68 -14.55 -4.88 12.81
C ASP A 68 -13.44 -5.55 12.01
N LEU A 69 -12.63 -4.76 11.29
CA LEU A 69 -11.42 -5.24 10.63
C LEU A 69 -10.44 -5.87 11.63
N ALA A 70 -10.18 -5.17 12.72
CA ALA A 70 -9.29 -5.64 13.76
C ALA A 70 -9.80 -6.92 14.42
N TRP A 71 -11.11 -7.01 14.62
CA TRP A 71 -11.76 -8.21 15.16
C TRP A 71 -11.62 -9.38 14.17
N GLY A 72 -11.94 -9.19 12.90
CA GLY A 72 -11.85 -10.22 11.87
C GLY A 72 -10.43 -10.76 11.72
N ILE A 73 -9.42 -9.89 11.67
CA ILE A 73 -8.02 -10.28 11.62
C ILE A 73 -7.62 -11.13 12.85
N LYS A 74 -8.00 -10.67 14.04
CA LYS A 74 -7.71 -11.41 15.29
C LYS A 74 -8.38 -12.78 15.32
N GLU A 75 -9.62 -12.86 14.82
CA GLU A 75 -10.36 -14.12 14.81
C GLU A 75 -9.76 -15.12 13.83
N ILE A 76 -9.32 -14.69 12.63
CA ILE A 76 -8.60 -15.55 11.69
C ILE A 76 -7.31 -16.08 12.32
N ILE A 77 -6.50 -15.20 12.90
CA ILE A 77 -5.21 -15.58 13.53
C ILE A 77 -5.44 -16.59 14.65
N LYS A 78 -6.46 -16.36 15.48
CA LYS A 78 -6.82 -17.22 16.60
C LYS A 78 -7.31 -18.60 16.13
N ARG A 79 -8.30 -18.65 15.23
CA ARG A 79 -8.87 -19.90 14.69
C ARG A 79 -7.87 -20.68 13.87
N GLY A 80 -7.06 -19.98 13.06
CA GLY A 80 -5.97 -20.57 12.28
C GLY A 80 -4.79 -21.02 13.12
N LYS A 81 -4.78 -20.74 14.43
CA LYS A 81 -3.66 -21.05 15.35
C LYS A 81 -2.31 -20.56 14.80
N MET A 82 -2.33 -19.41 14.13
CA MET A 82 -1.16 -18.81 13.54
C MET A 82 -0.18 -18.37 14.62
N LYS A 83 1.10 -18.61 14.40
CA LYS A 83 2.15 -18.42 15.42
C LYS A 83 2.98 -17.16 15.20
N SER A 84 3.03 -16.68 13.97
CA SER A 84 3.81 -15.49 13.64
C SER A 84 3.21 -14.24 14.27
N ARG A 85 4.10 -13.32 14.65
CA ARG A 85 3.75 -11.96 15.11
C ARG A 85 4.26 -10.88 14.17
N GLU A 86 4.91 -11.29 13.07
CA GLU A 86 5.36 -10.40 12.02
C GLU A 86 4.39 -10.52 10.84
N ALA A 87 3.90 -9.38 10.35
CA ALA A 87 2.95 -9.36 9.25
C ALA A 87 3.34 -8.33 8.19
N VAL A 88 2.97 -8.63 6.94
CA VAL A 88 2.91 -7.68 5.83
C VAL A 88 1.46 -7.63 5.38
N ALA A 89 0.88 -6.44 5.27
CA ALA A 89 -0.50 -6.26 4.88
C ALA A 89 -0.59 -5.43 3.59
N SER A 90 -1.55 -5.78 2.73
CA SER A 90 -1.99 -4.90 1.65
C SER A 90 -2.99 -3.87 2.18
N ILE A 91 -2.90 -2.65 1.71
CA ILE A 91 -3.85 -1.59 2.01
C ILE A 91 -4.82 -1.48 0.83
N PRO A 92 -6.13 -1.45 1.07
CA PRO A 92 -7.11 -1.35 -0.01
C PRO A 92 -6.96 -0.04 -0.80
N SER A 93 -7.05 -0.12 -2.12
CA SER A 93 -6.91 1.06 -3.00
C SER A 93 -7.97 2.14 -2.77
N PHE A 94 -9.15 1.76 -2.27
CA PHE A 94 -10.23 2.73 -1.98
C PHE A 94 -9.94 3.59 -0.73
N SER A 95 -9.01 3.18 0.14
CA SER A 95 -8.55 3.96 1.30
C SER A 95 -7.18 4.57 1.07
N THR A 96 -6.69 4.57 -0.16
CA THR A 96 -5.34 5.00 -0.50
C THR A 96 -5.40 6.05 -1.60
N PHE A 97 -4.74 7.18 -1.37
CA PHE A 97 -4.43 8.14 -2.42
C PHE A 97 -2.99 7.90 -2.89
N ALA A 98 -2.80 7.73 -4.19
CA ALA A 98 -1.47 7.52 -4.77
C ALA A 98 -1.28 8.41 -6.00
N THR A 99 -0.13 9.05 -6.09
CA THR A 99 0.23 9.90 -7.25
C THR A 99 1.74 9.95 -7.46
N VAL A 100 2.15 10.41 -8.62
CA VAL A 100 3.56 10.71 -8.92
C VAL A 100 3.70 12.22 -9.08
N ILE A 101 4.67 12.78 -8.40
CA ILE A 101 5.04 14.20 -8.54
C ILE A 101 6.46 14.31 -9.06
N THR A 102 6.69 15.30 -9.91
CA THR A 102 8.04 15.66 -10.39
C THR A 102 8.48 16.93 -9.69
N MET A 103 9.69 16.89 -9.13
CA MET A 103 10.28 18.03 -8.41
C MET A 103 11.78 18.13 -8.71
N PRO A 104 12.43 19.30 -8.46
CA PRO A 104 13.88 19.40 -8.53
C PRO A 104 14.55 18.38 -7.61
N TYR A 105 15.64 17.77 -8.07
CA TYR A 105 16.43 16.85 -7.25
C TYR A 105 17.10 17.61 -6.11
N LEU A 106 16.87 17.17 -4.89
CA LEU A 106 17.44 17.71 -3.67
C LEU A 106 18.21 16.62 -2.92
N SER A 107 18.96 16.99 -1.89
CA SER A 107 19.52 16.00 -0.99
C SER A 107 18.40 15.18 -0.32
N GLU A 108 18.66 13.95 0.04
CA GLU A 108 17.68 13.05 0.69
C GLU A 108 17.07 13.73 1.94
N LYS A 109 17.92 14.43 2.71
CA LYS A 109 17.49 15.17 3.90
C LYS A 109 16.53 16.33 3.57
N ASP A 110 16.79 17.03 2.47
CA ASP A 110 15.94 18.14 2.05
C ASP A 110 14.67 17.65 1.38
N MET A 111 14.75 16.55 0.62
CA MET A 111 13.57 15.89 0.07
C MET A 111 12.60 15.45 1.16
N ALA A 112 13.10 14.81 2.22
CA ALA A 112 12.27 14.40 3.36
C ALA A 112 11.49 15.55 4.01
N LYS A 113 12.05 16.78 3.95
CA LYS A 113 11.39 18.00 4.46
C LYS A 113 10.43 18.61 3.43
N THR A 114 10.81 18.60 2.16
CA THR A 114 10.09 19.30 1.09
C THR A 114 8.87 18.50 0.61
N ILE A 115 9.00 17.18 0.51
CA ILE A 115 7.93 16.32 0.02
C ILE A 115 6.60 16.49 0.77
N PRO A 116 6.52 16.58 2.10
CA PRO A 116 5.26 16.82 2.80
C PRO A 116 4.60 18.15 2.40
N TYR A 117 5.38 19.20 2.12
CA TYR A 117 4.81 20.47 1.65
C TYR A 117 4.30 20.39 0.23
N GLU A 118 5.03 19.73 -0.66
CA GLU A 118 4.59 19.50 -2.05
C GLU A 118 3.35 18.61 -2.09
N ALA A 119 3.32 17.56 -1.28
CA ALA A 119 2.21 16.62 -1.18
C ALA A 119 0.86 17.30 -0.87
N ARG A 120 0.84 18.38 -0.10
CA ARG A 120 -0.37 19.16 0.21
C ARG A 120 -1.10 19.70 -1.02
N LYS A 121 -0.42 19.86 -2.12
CA LYS A 121 -1.01 20.37 -3.38
C LYS A 121 -1.85 19.29 -4.11
N TYR A 122 -1.61 18.04 -3.79
CA TYR A 122 -2.17 16.90 -4.51
C TYR A 122 -3.11 16.07 -3.65
N ILE A 123 -2.82 15.94 -2.36
CA ILE A 123 -3.60 15.13 -1.43
C ILE A 123 -4.84 15.91 -1.00
N PRO A 124 -6.06 15.40 -1.25
CA PRO A 124 -7.31 16.12 -0.96
C PRO A 124 -7.72 16.07 0.52
N LEU A 125 -6.85 15.56 1.40
CA LEU A 125 -7.07 15.40 2.83
C LEU A 125 -6.00 16.16 3.62
N PRO A 126 -6.31 16.63 4.85
CA PRO A 126 -5.31 17.18 5.75
C PRO A 126 -4.20 16.17 6.05
N LEU A 127 -2.93 16.59 6.00
CA LEU A 127 -1.80 15.67 6.22
C LEU A 127 -1.67 15.15 7.65
N ASP A 128 -2.33 15.77 8.60
CA ASP A 128 -2.44 15.32 9.99
C ASP A 128 -3.48 14.19 10.18
N GLU A 129 -4.33 13.97 9.18
CA GLU A 129 -5.33 12.89 9.16
C GLU A 129 -4.87 11.65 8.36
N VAL A 130 -3.72 11.71 7.70
CA VAL A 130 -3.21 10.64 6.83
C VAL A 130 -1.79 10.24 7.19
N VAL A 131 -1.45 8.99 6.92
CA VAL A 131 -0.06 8.53 6.93
C VAL A 131 0.50 8.71 5.53
N LEU A 132 1.49 9.59 5.39
CA LEU A 132 2.17 9.85 4.14
C LEU A 132 3.46 9.04 4.06
N ASP A 133 3.63 8.30 2.96
CA ASP A 133 4.89 7.64 2.59
C ASP A 133 5.26 7.99 1.15
N TRP A 134 6.54 7.86 0.80
CA TRP A 134 7.03 8.20 -0.52
C TRP A 134 8.26 7.40 -0.93
N SER A 135 8.45 7.25 -2.22
CA SER A 135 9.66 6.64 -2.80
C SER A 135 10.07 7.33 -4.09
N ILE A 136 11.38 7.40 -4.33
CA ILE A 136 11.91 7.87 -5.60
C ILE A 136 11.76 6.74 -6.63
N ILE A 137 11.13 7.04 -7.77
CA ILE A 137 10.95 6.06 -8.84
C ILE A 137 11.81 6.35 -10.06
N ASN A 138 12.23 7.62 -10.23
CA ASN A 138 13.07 8.00 -11.35
C ASN A 138 13.90 9.25 -11.01
N VAL A 139 15.11 9.33 -11.55
CA VAL A 139 15.96 10.52 -11.48
C VAL A 139 16.40 10.88 -12.89
N SER A 140 15.95 12.02 -13.39
CA SER A 140 16.29 12.51 -14.73
C SER A 140 17.45 13.48 -14.65
N ALA A 141 18.61 13.06 -15.14
CA ALA A 141 19.82 13.86 -15.14
C ALA A 141 19.78 15.05 -16.13
N ASN A 142 18.92 14.99 -17.16
CA ASN A 142 18.69 16.05 -18.15
C ASN A 142 17.36 15.82 -18.83
N ALA A 143 16.34 16.57 -18.47
CA ALA A 143 15.17 16.73 -19.30
C ALA A 143 15.48 17.88 -20.29
N GLY A 144 16.16 17.58 -21.38
CA GLY A 144 16.34 18.64 -22.34
C GLY A 144 17.25 18.32 -23.50
N VAL A 145 16.70 18.19 -24.56
CA VAL A 145 16.91 18.43 -25.97
C VAL A 145 16.44 17.21 -26.77
N PRO A 146 15.33 17.28 -27.51
CA PRO A 146 15.06 16.34 -28.58
C PRO A 146 16.22 16.41 -29.55
N GLN A 147 16.93 15.32 -29.76
CA GLN A 147 17.90 15.21 -30.84
C GLN A 147 17.20 15.48 -32.16
N GLY A 148 17.40 16.66 -32.73
CA GLY A 148 16.86 17.00 -34.04
C GLY A 148 16.63 18.49 -34.34
N ALA A 149 16.79 19.38 -33.40
CA ALA A 149 16.68 20.82 -33.69
C ALA A 149 18.05 21.46 -33.90
N VAL A 150 18.49 21.48 -35.16
CA VAL A 150 19.61 22.28 -35.60
C VAL A 150 19.14 23.72 -35.63
N GLY A 151 19.61 24.56 -34.68
CA GLY A 151 19.47 26.03 -34.81
C GLY A 151 18.77 26.78 -33.68
N GLN A 152 18.66 26.27 -32.46
CA GLN A 152 18.17 27.11 -31.33
C GLN A 152 19.21 27.18 -30.18
N GLN A 153 19.37 28.43 -29.71
CA GLN A 153 20.26 28.83 -28.65
C GLN A 153 20.18 27.85 -27.44
N SER A 154 21.36 27.50 -26.92
CA SER A 154 21.51 26.65 -25.77
C SER A 154 20.62 27.11 -24.59
N ALA A 155 19.51 26.42 -24.39
CA ALA A 155 18.76 26.54 -23.16
C ALA A 155 19.69 26.19 -21.98
N ALA A 156 19.70 27.02 -20.96
CA ALA A 156 20.47 26.75 -19.75
C ALA A 156 20.13 25.34 -19.24
N PRO A 157 21.12 24.57 -18.77
CA PRO A 157 20.87 23.23 -18.28
C PRO A 157 19.83 23.31 -17.13
N HIS A 158 18.68 22.71 -17.35
CA HIS A 158 17.68 22.60 -16.30
C HIS A 158 18.25 21.74 -15.16
N PRO A 159 18.00 22.12 -13.90
CA PRO A 159 18.45 21.30 -12.79
C PRO A 159 17.86 19.87 -12.91
N PRO A 160 18.58 18.85 -12.46
CA PRO A 160 18.08 17.47 -12.47
C PRO A 160 16.74 17.41 -11.73
N THR A 161 15.82 16.58 -12.24
CA THR A 161 14.51 16.37 -11.63
C THR A 161 14.38 14.96 -11.12
N VAL A 162 13.47 14.77 -10.19
CA VAL A 162 13.15 13.48 -9.61
C VAL A 162 11.64 13.25 -9.63
N ASP A 163 11.26 12.04 -10.00
CA ASP A 163 9.88 11.59 -9.90
C ASP A 163 9.71 10.83 -8.60
N VAL A 164 8.79 11.31 -7.78
CA VAL A 164 8.50 10.78 -6.45
C VAL A 164 7.10 10.19 -6.46
N PHE A 165 7.00 8.92 -6.14
CA PHE A 165 5.73 8.24 -5.89
C PHE A 165 5.28 8.55 -4.46
N LEU A 166 4.10 9.14 -4.31
CA LEU A 166 3.47 9.50 -3.04
C LEU A 166 2.31 8.56 -2.77
N VAL A 167 2.18 8.14 -1.54
CA VAL A 167 1.04 7.37 -1.03
C VAL A 167 0.57 7.99 0.27
N ALA A 168 -0.74 8.22 0.38
CA ALA A 168 -1.41 8.67 1.59
C ALA A 168 -2.55 7.70 1.95
N VAL A 169 -2.63 7.30 3.21
CA VAL A 169 -3.60 6.34 3.74
C VAL A 169 -4.29 6.90 4.96
#